data_8ebd62e634872093f1b1d2877b06c11a
#
_entry.id   8ebd62e634872093f1b1d2877b06c11a
#
_cell.length_a   1.000
_cell.length_b   1.000
_cell.length_c   1.000
_cell.angle_alpha   90.00
_cell.angle_beta   90.00
_cell.angle_gamma   90.00
#
_symmetry.space_group_name_H-M   'P 1'
#
loop_
_entity.id
_entity.type
_entity.pdbx_description
1 polymer ?
#
loop_
_entity_poly.entity_id
_entity_poly.type
_entity_poly.pdbx_seq_one_letter_code
_entity_poly.pdbx_strand_id
1 'polypeptide(L)'
;MSRIGKMPIAVPAGVTVEVAENNKVTVKGPKGTLTRVFPAEMIFEQADGQIEVKRPDDQKKNRALHGLSRSLLNNMVVGVTDVFEKKLEVNGVGYRAAKNGKTLSLTLGYSHPVELEDPEGVETVVEGQTITVKGIDKEAVGQHAAIIREKRAPEPYKGKGIKYADEVIRRKVGKTGKK
;
A
#
# COMPACT_ATOMS: atom_id res chain seq x y z
N MET A 1 -17.45 -5.06 -20.13
CA MET A 1 -18.00 -5.31 -18.77
C MET A 1 -16.84 -5.33 -17.77
N SER A 2 -16.98 -4.72 -16.59
CA SER A 2 -15.94 -4.80 -15.52
C SER A 2 -16.09 -6.11 -14.76
N ARG A 3 -15.20 -7.07 -14.97
CA ARG A 3 -15.21 -8.32 -14.20
C ARG A 3 -15.01 -8.08 -12.70
N ILE A 4 -14.09 -7.17 -12.36
CA ILE A 4 -13.75 -6.84 -10.97
C ILE A 4 -14.91 -6.14 -10.27
N GLY A 5 -15.56 -5.16 -10.90
CA GLY A 5 -16.65 -4.39 -10.30
C GLY A 5 -17.85 -5.25 -9.89
N LYS A 6 -18.15 -6.30 -10.64
CA LYS A 6 -19.29 -7.20 -10.38
C LYS A 6 -19.03 -8.28 -9.31
N MET A 7 -17.77 -8.43 -8.86
CA MET A 7 -17.46 -9.43 -7.82
C MET A 7 -17.97 -8.94 -6.46
N PRO A 8 -18.80 -9.70 -5.76
CA PRO A 8 -19.21 -9.35 -4.41
C PRO A 8 -18.00 -9.30 -3.47
N ILE A 9 -18.10 -8.53 -2.42
CA ILE A 9 -17.09 -8.41 -1.37
C ILE A 9 -17.66 -9.12 -0.15
N ALA A 10 -17.03 -10.23 0.25
CA ALA A 10 -17.38 -10.90 1.49
C ALA A 10 -16.98 -10.03 2.69
N VAL A 11 -17.87 -9.84 3.64
CA VAL A 11 -17.61 -9.16 4.90
C VAL A 11 -17.33 -10.21 5.96
N PRO A 12 -16.07 -10.35 6.44
CA PRO A 12 -15.73 -11.34 7.46
C PRO A 12 -16.45 -11.08 8.78
N ALA A 13 -16.61 -12.11 9.59
CA ALA A 13 -17.14 -11.99 10.94
C ALA A 13 -16.26 -11.03 11.77
N GLY A 14 -16.90 -10.06 12.44
CA GLY A 14 -16.19 -9.02 13.20
C GLY A 14 -15.86 -7.74 12.41
N VAL A 15 -16.21 -7.68 11.12
CA VAL A 15 -16.13 -6.46 10.32
C VAL A 15 -17.53 -5.87 10.14
N THR A 16 -17.67 -4.58 10.38
CA THR A 16 -18.90 -3.82 10.15
C THR A 16 -18.66 -2.78 9.08
N VAL A 17 -19.56 -2.69 8.11
CA VAL A 17 -19.51 -1.68 7.05
C VAL A 17 -20.75 -0.80 7.16
N GLU A 18 -20.54 0.49 7.33
CA GLU A 18 -21.58 1.51 7.42
C GLU A 18 -21.47 2.42 6.21
N VAL A 19 -22.56 2.56 5.47
CA VAL A 19 -22.67 3.48 4.34
C VAL A 19 -23.55 4.65 4.78
N ALA A 20 -22.93 5.82 4.94
CA ALA A 20 -23.62 7.05 5.30
C ALA A 20 -24.01 7.88 4.06
N GLU A 21 -24.71 8.99 4.28
CA GLU A 21 -25.03 9.95 3.24
C GLU A 21 -23.78 10.41 2.48
N ASN A 22 -23.93 10.80 1.23
CA ASN A 22 -22.85 11.17 0.31
C ASN A 22 -21.81 10.07 0.03
N ASN A 23 -22.22 8.80 0.09
CA ASN A 23 -21.33 7.64 -0.14
C ASN A 23 -20.07 7.65 0.74
N LYS A 24 -20.18 8.18 1.95
CA LYS A 24 -19.15 8.04 2.97
C LYS A 24 -19.26 6.65 3.59
N VAL A 25 -18.31 5.79 3.26
CA VAL A 25 -18.25 4.42 3.77
C VAL A 25 -17.24 4.32 4.89
N THR A 26 -17.68 3.78 6.03
CA THR A 26 -16.84 3.50 7.20
C THR A 26 -16.79 1.99 7.41
N VAL A 27 -15.58 1.44 7.42
CA VAL A 27 -15.33 0.01 7.67
C VAL A 27 -14.61 -0.12 9.01
N LYS A 28 -15.23 -0.84 9.95
CA LYS A 28 -14.70 -1.11 11.29
C LYS A 28 -14.34 -2.59 11.39
N GLY A 29 -13.18 -2.91 11.90
CA GLY A 29 -12.72 -4.28 12.10
C GLY A 29 -11.77 -4.42 13.28
N PRO A 30 -11.24 -5.62 13.52
CA PRO A 30 -10.38 -5.91 14.68
C PRO A 30 -9.07 -5.12 14.70
N LYS A 31 -8.57 -4.68 13.55
CA LYS A 31 -7.30 -3.95 13.43
C LYS A 31 -7.47 -2.44 13.42
N GLY A 32 -8.69 -1.94 13.26
CA GLY A 32 -8.97 -0.51 13.27
C GLY A 32 -10.19 -0.12 12.44
N THR A 33 -10.28 1.17 12.14
CA THR A 33 -11.38 1.75 11.38
C THR A 33 -10.83 2.57 10.21
N LEU A 34 -11.37 2.35 9.04
CA LEU A 34 -11.09 3.15 7.85
C LEU A 34 -12.35 3.83 7.35
N THR A 35 -12.22 5.08 6.92
CA THR A 35 -13.33 5.85 6.36
C THR A 35 -12.91 6.45 5.03
N ARG A 36 -13.76 6.32 4.02
CA ARG A 36 -13.52 6.88 2.68
C ARG A 36 -14.83 7.40 2.07
N VAL A 37 -14.72 8.48 1.32
CA VAL A 37 -15.83 9.01 0.51
C VAL A 37 -15.67 8.46 -0.91
N PHE A 38 -16.72 7.82 -1.42
CA PHE A 38 -16.77 7.28 -2.77
C PHE A 38 -17.56 8.21 -3.70
N PRO A 39 -17.40 8.08 -5.03
CA PRO A 39 -18.19 8.84 -5.99
C PRO A 39 -19.70 8.66 -5.76
N ALA A 40 -20.45 9.76 -5.82
CA ALA A 40 -21.90 9.78 -5.53
C ALA A 40 -22.72 8.89 -6.48
N GLU A 41 -22.20 8.63 -7.68
CA GLU A 41 -22.86 7.80 -8.68
C GLU A 41 -22.87 6.30 -8.33
N MET A 42 -22.02 5.86 -7.38
CA MET A 42 -21.92 4.44 -7.01
C MET A 42 -22.98 4.08 -5.98
N ILE A 43 -23.57 2.90 -6.12
CA ILE A 43 -24.59 2.36 -5.23
C ILE A 43 -23.97 1.17 -4.48
N PHE A 44 -24.08 1.16 -3.17
CA PHE A 44 -23.61 0.08 -2.31
C PHE A 44 -24.81 -0.68 -1.74
N GLU A 45 -24.92 -1.96 -2.06
CA GLU A 45 -25.95 -2.84 -1.52
C GLU A 45 -25.31 -3.89 -0.62
N GLN A 46 -25.85 -4.04 0.56
CA GLN A 46 -25.38 -5.02 1.53
C GLN A 46 -26.48 -6.08 1.72
N ALA A 47 -26.13 -7.34 1.44
CA ALA A 47 -27.02 -8.49 1.64
C ALA A 47 -26.19 -9.72 2.04
N ASP A 48 -26.72 -10.55 2.92
CA ASP A 48 -26.18 -11.87 3.30
C ASP A 48 -24.68 -11.90 3.65
N GLY A 49 -24.19 -10.84 4.34
CA GLY A 49 -22.78 -10.76 4.71
C GLY A 49 -21.84 -10.43 3.53
N GLN A 50 -22.39 -9.97 2.44
CA GLN A 50 -21.64 -9.52 1.27
C GLN A 50 -22.06 -8.08 0.88
N ILE A 51 -21.15 -7.38 0.22
CA ILE A 51 -21.42 -6.04 -0.32
C ILE A 51 -21.19 -6.08 -1.82
N GLU A 52 -22.18 -5.62 -2.55
CA GLU A 52 -22.10 -5.39 -3.99
C GLU A 52 -22.04 -3.89 -4.28
N VAL A 53 -21.16 -3.54 -5.20
CA VAL A 53 -21.09 -2.18 -5.75
C VAL A 53 -21.80 -2.16 -7.08
N LYS A 54 -22.78 -1.28 -7.23
CA LYS A 54 -23.53 -1.11 -8.49
C LYS A 54 -23.25 0.27 -9.10
N ARG A 55 -23.44 0.35 -10.40
CA ARG A 55 -23.34 1.59 -11.16
C ARG A 55 -24.68 1.92 -11.82
N PRO A 56 -25.02 3.22 -12.03
CA PRO A 56 -26.30 3.61 -12.60
C PRO A 56 -26.43 3.25 -14.09
N ASP A 57 -25.33 3.34 -14.85
CA ASP A 57 -25.30 3.09 -16.29
C ASP A 57 -23.97 2.48 -16.77
N ASP A 58 -23.87 2.22 -18.09
CA ASP A 58 -22.70 1.63 -18.75
C ASP A 58 -21.77 2.68 -19.41
N GLN A 59 -21.89 3.97 -19.03
CA GLN A 59 -20.97 4.99 -19.51
C GLN A 59 -19.52 4.68 -19.11
N LYS A 60 -18.58 5.10 -19.95
CA LYS A 60 -17.13 4.83 -19.78
C LYS A 60 -16.62 5.27 -18.39
N LYS A 61 -17.09 6.45 -17.91
CA LYS A 61 -16.77 6.99 -16.58
C LYS A 61 -17.24 6.05 -15.47
N ASN A 62 -18.52 5.66 -15.49
CA ASN A 62 -19.13 4.82 -14.45
C ASN A 62 -18.58 3.40 -14.44
N ARG A 63 -18.20 2.86 -15.60
CA ARG A 63 -17.50 1.58 -15.70
C ARG A 63 -16.10 1.61 -15.05
N ALA A 64 -15.37 2.71 -15.19
CA ALA A 64 -14.07 2.88 -14.55
C ALA A 64 -14.21 3.04 -13.04
N LEU A 65 -15.11 3.92 -12.58
CA LEU A 65 -15.39 4.16 -11.16
C LEU A 65 -15.92 2.92 -10.44
N HIS A 66 -16.73 2.09 -11.09
CA HIS A 66 -17.26 0.85 -10.54
C HIS A 66 -16.16 -0.12 -10.10
N GLY A 67 -15.20 -0.41 -10.99
CA GLY A 67 -14.07 -1.29 -10.66
C GLY A 67 -13.15 -0.70 -9.60
N LEU A 68 -12.90 0.61 -9.65
CA LEU A 68 -12.09 1.32 -8.67
C LEU A 68 -12.74 1.28 -7.28
N SER A 69 -14.02 1.68 -7.18
CA SER A 69 -14.75 1.72 -5.89
C SER A 69 -14.81 0.33 -5.25
N ARG A 70 -15.10 -0.70 -6.03
CA ARG A 70 -15.10 -2.08 -5.53
C ARG A 70 -13.72 -2.47 -4.99
N SER A 71 -12.65 -2.19 -5.72
CA SER A 71 -11.29 -2.54 -5.30
C SER A 71 -10.86 -1.79 -4.05
N LEU A 72 -11.20 -0.50 -3.93
CA LEU A 72 -10.90 0.31 -2.76
C LEU A 72 -11.66 -0.19 -1.53
N LEU A 73 -12.97 -0.48 -1.67
CA LEU A 73 -13.77 -1.02 -0.57
C LEU A 73 -13.25 -2.40 -0.13
N ASN A 74 -12.90 -3.26 -1.07
CA ASN A 74 -12.30 -4.55 -0.74
C ASN A 74 -10.95 -4.40 0.01
N ASN A 75 -10.12 -3.43 -0.39
CA ASN A 75 -8.87 -3.15 0.33
C ASN A 75 -9.16 -2.65 1.76
N MET A 76 -10.21 -1.85 1.98
CA MET A 76 -10.60 -1.41 3.33
C MET A 76 -11.03 -2.62 4.18
N VAL A 77 -11.86 -3.51 3.67
CA VAL A 77 -12.32 -4.72 4.38
C VAL A 77 -11.13 -5.62 4.74
N VAL A 78 -10.24 -5.89 3.77
CA VAL A 78 -9.02 -6.70 4.02
C VAL A 78 -8.11 -6.01 5.03
N GLY A 79 -7.88 -4.71 4.90
CA GLY A 79 -6.94 -3.97 5.77
C GLY A 79 -7.36 -3.91 7.23
N VAL A 80 -8.67 -3.82 7.52
CA VAL A 80 -9.16 -3.84 8.92
C VAL A 80 -9.21 -5.27 9.50
N THR A 81 -9.10 -6.29 8.66
CA THR A 81 -9.02 -7.72 9.08
C THR A 81 -7.57 -8.14 9.22
N ASP A 82 -6.82 -8.01 8.12
CA ASP A 82 -5.40 -8.35 8.02
C ASP A 82 -4.63 -7.11 7.57
N VAL A 83 -3.63 -6.71 8.35
CA VAL A 83 -2.80 -5.57 7.99
C VAL A 83 -2.04 -5.83 6.68
N PHE A 84 -1.89 -4.80 5.87
CA PHE A 84 -1.03 -4.86 4.70
C PHE A 84 0.44 -4.72 5.09
N GLU A 85 1.29 -5.50 4.43
CA GLU A 85 2.73 -5.45 4.60
C GLU A 85 3.42 -5.20 3.26
N LYS A 86 4.44 -4.34 3.26
CA LYS A 86 5.35 -4.18 2.13
C LYS A 86 6.79 -4.26 2.63
N LYS A 87 7.55 -5.22 2.10
CA LYS A 87 8.95 -5.47 2.51
C LYS A 87 9.91 -4.81 1.54
N LEU A 88 10.90 -4.14 2.11
CA LEU A 88 12.00 -3.50 1.40
C LEU A 88 13.33 -4.08 1.88
N GLU A 89 14.31 -4.18 0.99
CA GLU A 89 15.67 -4.62 1.28
C GLU A 89 16.65 -3.46 1.05
N VAL A 90 17.50 -3.22 2.03
CA VAL A 90 18.57 -2.23 1.95
C VAL A 90 19.87 -2.92 1.53
N ASN A 91 20.30 -2.72 0.30
CA ASN A 91 21.47 -3.34 -0.28
C ASN A 91 22.59 -2.32 -0.46
N GLY A 92 23.78 -2.60 0.08
CA GLY A 92 24.97 -1.77 -0.10
C GLY A 92 25.94 -1.86 1.07
N VAL A 93 27.24 -1.82 0.77
CA VAL A 93 28.27 -1.79 1.81
C VAL A 93 28.16 -0.45 2.56
N GLY A 94 28.02 -0.53 3.89
CA GLY A 94 27.87 0.64 4.76
C GLY A 94 26.45 1.21 4.83
N TYR A 95 25.48 0.64 4.09
CA TYR A 95 24.08 1.03 4.21
C TYR A 95 23.46 0.38 5.44
N ARG A 96 22.72 1.17 6.21
CA ARG A 96 22.07 0.71 7.45
C ARG A 96 20.69 1.38 7.57
N ALA A 97 19.77 0.64 8.17
CA ALA A 97 18.49 1.15 8.61
C ALA A 97 18.38 0.95 10.13
N ALA A 98 17.85 1.93 10.84
CA ALA A 98 17.56 1.85 12.26
C ALA A 98 16.23 2.51 12.54
N LYS A 99 15.48 1.99 13.50
CA LYS A 99 14.20 2.55 13.93
C LYS A 99 14.31 3.10 15.35
N ASN A 100 13.99 4.38 15.52
CA ASN A 100 13.97 5.06 16.81
C ASN A 100 12.55 5.61 17.07
N GLY A 101 11.75 4.88 17.84
CA GLY A 101 10.35 5.23 18.04
C GLY A 101 9.58 5.27 16.70
N LYS A 102 9.06 6.44 16.32
CA LYS A 102 8.37 6.64 15.03
C LYS A 102 9.29 7.02 13.87
N THR A 103 10.54 7.34 14.14
CA THR A 103 11.49 7.81 13.12
C THR A 103 12.32 6.66 12.59
N LEU A 104 12.32 6.48 11.28
CA LEU A 104 13.22 5.59 10.53
C LEU A 104 14.45 6.39 10.12
N SER A 105 15.63 6.00 10.61
CA SER A 105 16.92 6.59 10.24
C SER A 105 17.66 5.68 9.26
N LEU A 106 18.06 6.24 8.12
CA LEU A 106 18.70 5.52 7.02
C LEU A 106 20.08 6.11 6.75
N THR A 107 21.12 5.28 6.85
CA THR A 107 22.46 5.61 6.39
C THR A 107 22.66 5.04 4.99
N LEU A 108 22.67 5.90 3.97
CA LEU A 108 22.64 5.50 2.56
C LEU A 108 23.83 6.05 1.75
N GLY A 109 24.96 6.33 2.44
CA GLY A 109 26.16 6.88 1.81
C GLY A 109 26.06 8.37 1.46
N TYR A 110 25.16 9.10 2.11
CA TYR A 110 25.11 10.56 2.14
C TYR A 110 25.97 11.08 3.29
N SER A 111 26.27 12.39 3.29
CA SER A 111 27.01 13.05 4.37
C SER A 111 26.25 13.12 5.70
N HIS A 112 24.93 12.93 5.66
CA HIS A 112 24.04 12.92 6.82
C HIS A 112 23.06 11.74 6.72
N PRO A 113 22.53 11.23 7.83
CA PRO A 113 21.46 10.24 7.81
C PRO A 113 20.18 10.85 7.23
N VAL A 114 19.38 10.03 6.58
CA VAL A 114 18.04 10.40 6.11
C VAL A 114 17.04 9.93 7.13
N GLU A 115 16.25 10.85 7.67
CA GLU A 115 15.22 10.57 8.66
C GLU A 115 13.84 10.67 8.02
N LEU A 116 12.98 9.70 8.34
CA LEU A 116 11.60 9.61 7.87
C LEU A 116 10.70 9.25 9.04
N GLU A 117 9.64 9.99 9.23
CA GLU A 117 8.62 9.68 10.23
C GLU A 117 7.53 8.79 9.62
N ASP A 118 7.02 7.85 10.43
CA ASP A 118 5.89 7.03 10.02
C ASP A 118 4.62 7.89 9.99
N PRO A 119 3.83 7.85 8.90
CA PRO A 119 2.53 8.49 8.85
C PRO A 119 1.53 7.79 9.78
N GLU A 120 0.41 8.45 10.07
CA GLU A 120 -0.64 7.89 10.91
C GLU A 120 -1.17 6.56 10.32
N GLY A 121 -1.32 5.55 11.18
CA GLY A 121 -1.83 4.23 10.78
C GLY A 121 -0.82 3.35 10.05
N VAL A 122 0.43 3.78 9.92
CA VAL A 122 1.53 3.01 9.34
C VAL A 122 2.63 2.81 10.37
N GLU A 123 3.15 1.61 10.46
CA GLU A 123 4.27 1.22 11.31
C GLU A 123 5.40 0.65 10.45
N THR A 124 6.61 1.13 10.70
CA THR A 124 7.82 0.59 10.05
C THR A 124 8.61 -0.24 11.06
N VAL A 125 8.93 -1.47 10.69
CA VAL A 125 9.76 -2.39 11.49
C VAL A 125 11.06 -2.64 10.73
N VAL A 126 12.20 -2.60 11.43
CA VAL A 126 13.52 -2.83 10.84
C VAL A 126 14.13 -4.10 11.44
N GLU A 127 14.45 -5.06 10.59
CA GLU A 127 15.09 -6.32 10.94
C GLU A 127 16.37 -6.49 10.10
N GLY A 128 17.50 -6.07 10.65
CA GLY A 128 18.76 -6.10 9.93
C GLY A 128 18.76 -5.19 8.70
N GLN A 129 18.76 -5.77 7.52
CA GLN A 129 18.70 -5.06 6.23
C GLN A 129 17.28 -5.03 5.61
N THR A 130 16.31 -5.61 6.29
CA THR A 130 14.92 -5.63 5.82
C THR A 130 14.11 -4.58 6.56
N ILE A 131 13.37 -3.79 5.81
CA ILE A 131 12.41 -2.81 6.31
C ILE A 131 11.03 -3.33 5.94
N THR A 132 10.18 -3.58 6.93
CA THR A 132 8.80 -4.00 6.75
C THR A 132 7.88 -2.84 7.11
N VAL A 133 7.11 -2.36 6.15
CA VAL A 133 6.10 -1.30 6.32
C VAL A 133 4.75 -1.98 6.48
N LYS A 134 4.05 -1.73 7.59
CA LYS A 134 2.77 -2.34 7.94
C LYS A 134 1.70 -1.27 8.18
N GLY A 135 0.46 -1.59 7.88
CA GLY A 135 -0.66 -0.69 8.15
C GLY A 135 -2.00 -1.23 7.64
N ILE A 136 -3.07 -0.63 8.14
CA ILE A 136 -4.44 -0.99 7.75
C ILE A 136 -4.84 -0.41 6.39
N ASP A 137 -4.25 0.74 6.00
CA ASP A 137 -4.50 1.36 4.71
C ASP A 137 -3.43 0.98 3.69
N LYS A 138 -3.83 0.21 2.68
CA LYS A 138 -2.94 -0.23 1.58
C LYS A 138 -2.31 0.95 0.84
N GLU A 139 -3.03 2.05 0.68
CA GLU A 139 -2.57 3.25 -0.01
C GLU A 139 -1.44 3.92 0.78
N ALA A 140 -1.65 4.14 2.09
CA ALA A 140 -0.66 4.73 2.98
C ALA A 140 0.61 3.85 3.10
N VAL A 141 0.45 2.53 3.26
CA VAL A 141 1.57 1.57 3.29
C VAL A 141 2.36 1.60 1.98
N GLY A 142 1.67 1.59 0.84
CA GLY A 142 2.32 1.63 -0.48
C GLY A 142 3.06 2.93 -0.73
N GLN A 143 2.46 4.07 -0.37
CA GLN A 143 3.04 5.39 -0.52
C GLN A 143 4.28 5.55 0.37
N HIS A 144 4.20 5.15 1.64
CA HIS A 144 5.33 5.24 2.56
C HIS A 144 6.49 4.34 2.12
N ALA A 145 6.21 3.11 1.68
CA ALA A 145 7.22 2.22 1.11
C ALA A 145 7.89 2.81 -0.14
N ALA A 146 7.14 3.47 -1.01
CA ALA A 146 7.66 4.15 -2.18
C ALA A 146 8.59 5.32 -1.80
N ILE A 147 8.20 6.14 -0.81
CA ILE A 147 9.02 7.24 -0.29
C ILE A 147 10.34 6.72 0.28
N ILE A 148 10.32 5.62 1.05
CA ILE A 148 11.54 5.00 1.59
C ILE A 148 12.45 4.54 0.44
N ARG A 149 11.90 3.85 -0.56
CA ARG A 149 12.66 3.37 -1.73
C ARG A 149 13.27 4.50 -2.56
N GLU A 150 12.55 5.60 -2.72
CA GLU A 150 12.99 6.78 -3.48
C GLU A 150 14.23 7.45 -2.86
N LYS A 151 14.41 7.37 -1.53
CA LYS A 151 15.58 7.97 -0.86
C LYS A 151 16.90 7.46 -1.42
N ARG A 152 16.95 6.21 -1.87
CA ARG A 152 18.07 5.66 -2.62
C ARG A 152 17.60 4.50 -3.49
N ALA A 153 17.05 4.80 -4.67
CA ALA A 153 16.65 3.77 -5.61
C ALA A 153 17.82 2.87 -6.02
N PRO A 154 17.57 1.58 -6.30
CA PRO A 154 18.63 0.64 -6.63
C PRO A 154 19.30 1.01 -7.96
N GLU A 155 20.62 1.00 -7.99
CA GLU A 155 21.38 1.30 -9.19
C GLU A 155 21.58 0.03 -10.06
N PRO A 156 21.70 0.19 -11.39
CA PRO A 156 21.63 -0.96 -12.29
C PRO A 156 22.94 -1.78 -12.39
N TYR A 157 24.07 -1.35 -11.81
CA TYR A 157 25.35 -2.05 -11.96
C TYR A 157 25.60 -3.03 -10.82
N LYS A 158 25.69 -2.56 -9.59
CA LYS A 158 25.92 -3.40 -8.40
C LYS A 158 24.65 -3.68 -7.62
N GLY A 159 23.56 -2.99 -7.94
CA GLY A 159 22.26 -3.12 -7.27
C GLY A 159 22.22 -2.48 -5.88
N LYS A 160 23.11 -1.51 -5.60
CA LYS A 160 23.08 -0.75 -4.36
C LYS A 160 21.84 0.13 -4.30
N GLY A 161 21.18 0.17 -3.16
CA GLY A 161 19.99 0.97 -2.93
C GLY A 161 18.94 0.20 -2.14
N ILE A 162 17.77 0.79 -2.03
CA ILE A 162 16.60 0.20 -1.40
C ILE A 162 15.68 -0.31 -2.52
N LYS A 163 15.36 -1.59 -2.50
CA LYS A 163 14.44 -2.23 -3.45
C LYS A 163 13.27 -2.89 -2.70
N TYR A 164 12.17 -3.15 -3.37
CA TYR A 164 11.16 -4.07 -2.84
C TYR A 164 11.72 -5.50 -2.79
N ALA A 165 11.29 -6.30 -1.83
CA ALA A 165 11.75 -7.69 -1.70
C ALA A 165 11.44 -8.53 -2.96
N ASP A 166 10.32 -8.24 -3.62
CA ASP A 166 9.85 -8.87 -4.85
C ASP A 166 10.42 -8.21 -6.14
N GLU A 167 11.22 -7.13 -6.02
CA GLU A 167 11.74 -6.39 -7.16
C GLU A 167 13.01 -7.03 -7.74
N VAL A 168 12.99 -7.37 -9.00
CA VAL A 168 14.15 -7.85 -9.75
C VAL A 168 14.81 -6.70 -10.49
N ILE A 169 16.03 -6.35 -10.09
CA ILE A 169 16.78 -5.27 -10.73
C ILE A 169 17.50 -5.81 -11.97
N ARG A 170 17.12 -5.30 -13.15
CA ARG A 170 17.81 -5.61 -14.40
C ARG A 170 19.21 -4.97 -14.38
N ARG A 171 20.24 -5.78 -14.16
CA ARG A 171 21.61 -5.33 -14.12
C ARG A 171 22.18 -5.06 -15.51
N LYS A 172 22.99 -4.01 -15.60
CA LYS A 172 23.78 -3.67 -16.79
C LYS A 172 25.23 -4.10 -16.57
N VAL A 173 25.89 -4.50 -17.64
CA VAL A 173 27.32 -4.73 -17.64
C VAL A 173 28.02 -3.38 -17.70
N GLY A 174 28.96 -3.13 -16.76
CA GLY A 174 29.78 -1.93 -16.79
C GLY A 174 30.70 -1.89 -18.01
N LYS A 175 31.30 -0.74 -18.29
CA LYS A 175 32.31 -0.64 -19.34
C LYS A 175 33.49 -1.58 -19.00
N THR A 176 33.66 -2.61 -19.81
CA THR A 176 34.88 -3.42 -19.78
C THR A 176 35.99 -2.59 -20.40
N GLY A 177 36.94 -2.15 -19.60
CA GLY A 177 38.16 -1.54 -20.15
C GLY A 177 38.77 -2.50 -21.15
N LYS A 178 38.91 -2.13 -22.41
CA LYS A 178 39.84 -2.82 -23.33
C LYS A 178 41.18 -2.79 -22.69
N LYS A 179 41.75 -3.98 -22.36
CA LYS A 179 43.18 -4.13 -22.23
C LYS A 179 43.85 -3.95 -23.58
#